data_370998406aa624e8ef73b5e30a67a2f8
#
_entry.id   370998406aa624e8ef73b5e30a67a2f8
#
_cell.length_a   1.000
_cell.length_b   1.000
_cell.length_c   1.000
_cell.angle_alpha   90.00
_cell.angle_beta   90.00
_cell.angle_gamma   90.00
#
_symmetry.space_group_name_H-M   'P 1'
#
loop_
_entity.id
_entity.type
_entity.pdbx_description
1 polymer ?
#
loop_
_entity_poly.entity_id
_entity_poly.type
_entity_poly.pdbx_seq_one_letter_code
_entity_poly.pdbx_strand_id
1 'polypeptide(L)'
;MEKNIFMELLAAREFKAIRSILNVMNAVDIASLLSEFEEKELAQAFRLIPKAKAAEVFANMSNATQSCLIDAFTETELKEIIDDMFMDDTVDLLEDLPANVVTRILSNINPQKRAQINILLDYPQDSAGSIMTTEYVSLKRTMTVKQAMAHIKEVGIHKETIYTCYVLEARRPVSYTHLRAHETVLDL
;
A
#
# COMPACT_ATOMS: atom_id res chain seq x y z
N MET A 1 7.67 -11.60 -16.16
CA MET A 1 8.08 -11.00 -17.46
C MET A 1 9.58 -10.75 -17.38
N GLU A 2 10.33 -11.05 -18.42
CA GLU A 2 11.76 -10.79 -18.40
C GLU A 2 12.03 -9.31 -18.67
N LYS A 3 13.01 -8.72 -17.97
CA LYS A 3 13.47 -7.32 -18.11
C LYS A 3 13.68 -6.95 -19.61
N ASN A 4 14.30 -7.84 -20.37
CA ASN A 4 14.62 -7.60 -21.78
C ASN A 4 13.39 -7.31 -22.63
N ILE A 5 12.31 -8.09 -22.45
CA ILE A 5 11.05 -7.91 -23.19
C ILE A 5 10.41 -6.56 -22.82
N PHE A 6 10.45 -6.20 -21.52
CA PHE A 6 9.93 -4.92 -21.08
C PHE A 6 10.72 -3.76 -21.70
N MET A 7 12.05 -3.85 -21.72
CA MET A 7 12.94 -2.83 -22.29
C MET A 7 12.73 -2.69 -23.79
N GLU A 8 12.53 -3.79 -24.52
CA GLU A 8 12.20 -3.76 -25.95
C GLU A 8 10.88 -3.02 -26.21
N LEU A 9 9.84 -3.33 -25.41
CA LEU A 9 8.55 -2.65 -25.51
C LEU A 9 8.64 -1.17 -25.14
N LEU A 10 9.46 -0.82 -24.14
CA LEU A 10 9.70 0.56 -23.74
C LEU A 10 10.43 1.35 -24.85
N ALA A 11 11.46 0.75 -25.44
CA ALA A 11 12.20 1.32 -26.57
C ALA A 11 11.31 1.49 -27.82
N ALA A 12 10.42 0.52 -28.07
CA ALA A 12 9.45 0.56 -29.16
C ALA A 12 8.26 1.53 -28.87
N ARG A 13 8.19 2.12 -27.66
CA ARG A 13 7.09 2.98 -27.18
C ARG A 13 5.72 2.30 -27.18
N GLU A 14 5.70 0.98 -27.02
CA GLU A 14 4.47 0.17 -26.93
C GLU A 14 3.81 0.25 -25.55
N PHE A 15 3.52 1.48 -25.09
CA PHE A 15 3.01 1.77 -23.74
C PHE A 15 1.68 1.07 -23.44
N LYS A 16 0.85 0.82 -24.46
CA LYS A 16 -0.41 0.10 -24.27
C LYS A 16 -0.18 -1.37 -23.92
N ALA A 17 0.77 -2.02 -24.59
CA ALA A 17 1.15 -3.40 -24.33
C ALA A 17 1.74 -3.53 -22.91
N ILE A 18 2.66 -2.62 -22.53
CA ILE A 18 3.24 -2.56 -21.18
C ILE A 18 2.14 -2.42 -20.12
N ARG A 19 1.21 -1.47 -20.27
CA ARG A 19 0.11 -1.25 -19.32
C ARG A 19 -0.81 -2.47 -19.20
N SER A 20 -1.08 -3.15 -20.31
CA SER A 20 -1.91 -4.37 -20.29
C SER A 20 -1.22 -5.48 -19.49
N ILE A 21 0.08 -5.65 -19.64
CA ILE A 21 0.88 -6.62 -18.90
C ILE A 21 0.91 -6.26 -17.40
N LEU A 22 1.26 -5.03 -17.07
CA LEU A 22 1.32 -4.55 -15.68
C LEU A 22 -0.04 -4.63 -14.97
N ASN A 23 -1.13 -4.49 -15.71
CA ASN A 23 -2.47 -4.61 -15.14
C ASN A 23 -2.82 -6.03 -14.67
N VAL A 24 -2.22 -7.05 -15.27
CA VAL A 24 -2.45 -8.46 -14.91
C VAL A 24 -1.46 -8.96 -13.85
N MET A 25 -0.25 -8.41 -13.80
CA MET A 25 0.77 -8.77 -12.82
C MET A 25 0.37 -8.34 -11.40
N ASN A 26 0.82 -9.09 -10.38
CA ASN A 26 0.70 -8.66 -8.99
C ASN A 26 1.75 -7.59 -8.64
N ALA A 27 1.54 -6.87 -7.55
CA ALA A 27 2.40 -5.75 -7.15
C ALA A 27 3.82 -6.19 -6.81
N VAL A 28 3.99 -7.32 -6.14
CA VAL A 28 5.30 -7.87 -5.75
C VAL A 28 6.15 -8.21 -6.98
N ASP A 29 5.54 -8.85 -7.99
CA ASP A 29 6.24 -9.21 -9.22
C ASP A 29 6.62 -7.96 -10.03
N ILE A 30 5.78 -6.91 -10.03
CA ILE A 30 6.11 -5.62 -10.65
C ILE A 30 7.27 -4.96 -9.91
N ALA A 31 7.25 -4.91 -8.58
CA ALA A 31 8.33 -4.35 -7.78
C ALA A 31 9.66 -5.08 -8.03
N SER A 32 9.63 -6.42 -8.05
CA SER A 32 10.80 -7.24 -8.36
C SER A 32 11.35 -6.96 -9.77
N LEU A 33 10.49 -6.87 -10.77
CA LEU A 33 10.88 -6.53 -12.14
C LEU A 33 11.55 -5.16 -12.20
N LEU A 34 10.95 -4.15 -11.57
CA LEU A 34 11.45 -2.78 -11.61
C LEU A 34 12.74 -2.58 -10.82
N SER A 35 13.02 -3.40 -9.81
CA SER A 35 14.27 -3.36 -9.06
C SER A 35 15.52 -3.66 -9.93
N GLU A 36 15.33 -4.27 -11.10
CA GLU A 36 16.40 -4.56 -12.04
C GLU A 36 16.74 -3.39 -12.98
N PHE A 37 15.96 -2.28 -12.94
CA PHE A 37 16.14 -1.13 -13.86
C PHE A 37 17.13 -0.11 -13.31
N GLU A 38 17.76 0.64 -14.21
CA GLU A 38 18.55 1.81 -13.85
C GLU A 38 17.64 3.00 -13.52
N GLU A 39 18.12 3.98 -12.75
CA GLU A 39 17.35 5.11 -12.23
C GLU A 39 16.45 5.82 -13.26
N LYS A 40 17.00 6.09 -14.46
CA LYS A 40 16.25 6.80 -15.50
C LYS A 40 15.10 5.98 -16.07
N GLU A 41 15.33 4.69 -16.24
CA GLU A 41 14.37 3.74 -16.79
C GLU A 41 13.32 3.38 -15.74
N LEU A 42 13.74 3.24 -14.49
CA LEU A 42 12.89 2.96 -13.34
C LEU A 42 11.74 3.97 -13.21
N ALA A 43 12.04 5.26 -13.19
CA ALA A 43 11.02 6.30 -13.07
C ALA A 43 10.05 6.33 -14.28
N GLN A 44 10.56 6.06 -15.50
CA GLN A 44 9.71 5.97 -16.69
C GLN A 44 8.79 4.74 -16.63
N ALA A 45 9.34 3.60 -16.25
CA ALA A 45 8.60 2.35 -16.13
C ALA A 45 7.53 2.43 -15.02
N PHE A 46 7.87 3.04 -13.88
CA PHE A 46 6.94 3.24 -12.78
C PHE A 46 5.72 4.07 -13.18
N ARG A 47 5.89 5.14 -13.97
CA ARG A 47 4.80 5.97 -14.50
C ARG A 47 3.83 5.23 -15.42
N LEU A 48 4.18 4.04 -15.89
CA LEU A 48 3.29 3.19 -16.69
C LEU A 48 2.41 2.28 -15.85
N ILE A 49 2.68 2.14 -14.55
CA ILE A 49 1.89 1.33 -13.63
C ILE A 49 0.47 1.94 -13.50
N PRO A 50 -0.59 1.11 -13.49
CA PRO A 50 -1.93 1.57 -13.19
C PRO A 50 -1.98 2.25 -11.81
N LYS A 51 -2.63 3.42 -11.71
CA LYS A 51 -2.72 4.19 -10.45
C LYS A 51 -3.17 3.33 -9.26
N ALA A 52 -4.15 2.46 -9.46
CA ALA A 52 -4.68 1.59 -8.41
C ALA A 52 -3.66 0.58 -7.83
N LYS A 53 -2.51 0.41 -8.47
CA LYS A 53 -1.44 -0.49 -8.01
C LYS A 53 -0.15 0.24 -7.63
N ALA A 54 -0.05 1.52 -7.96
CA ALA A 54 1.21 2.25 -7.84
C ALA A 54 1.72 2.29 -6.39
N ALA A 55 0.84 2.56 -5.44
CA ALA A 55 1.18 2.61 -4.01
C ALA A 55 1.62 1.23 -3.48
N GLU A 56 0.86 0.17 -3.80
CA GLU A 56 1.20 -1.20 -3.41
C GLU A 56 2.52 -1.67 -4.03
N VAL A 57 2.77 -1.36 -5.31
CA VAL A 57 4.05 -1.66 -5.97
C VAL A 57 5.19 -0.92 -5.29
N PHE A 58 5.01 0.37 -4.99
CA PHE A 58 6.00 1.19 -4.33
C PHE A 58 6.35 0.66 -2.94
N ALA A 59 5.35 0.29 -2.13
CA ALA A 59 5.53 -0.30 -0.81
C ALA A 59 6.33 -1.62 -0.84
N ASN A 60 6.18 -2.41 -1.91
CA ASN A 60 6.92 -3.67 -2.08
C ASN A 60 8.34 -3.51 -2.65
N MET A 61 8.81 -2.28 -2.90
CA MET A 61 10.17 -2.02 -3.38
C MET A 61 11.18 -1.95 -2.23
N SER A 62 12.46 -2.19 -2.55
CA SER A 62 13.54 -1.96 -1.58
C SER A 62 13.70 -0.46 -1.28
N ASN A 63 14.17 -0.12 -0.08
CA ASN A 63 14.42 1.26 0.36
C ASN A 63 15.32 2.04 -0.61
N ALA A 64 16.31 1.36 -1.21
CA ALA A 64 17.19 1.98 -2.20
C ALA A 64 16.41 2.37 -3.48
N THR A 65 15.52 1.49 -3.94
CA THR A 65 14.67 1.74 -5.11
C THR A 65 13.64 2.83 -4.83
N GLN A 66 13.04 2.81 -3.64
CA GLN A 66 12.11 3.85 -3.20
C GLN A 66 12.78 5.22 -3.12
N SER A 67 13.97 5.31 -2.53
CA SER A 67 14.73 6.56 -2.44
C SER A 67 15.04 7.14 -3.84
N CYS A 68 15.46 6.30 -4.77
CA CYS A 68 15.71 6.69 -6.16
C CYS A 68 14.45 7.25 -6.84
N LEU A 69 13.29 6.61 -6.64
CA LEU A 69 12.02 7.08 -7.17
C LEU A 69 11.56 8.39 -6.52
N ILE A 70 11.73 8.54 -5.20
CA ILE A 70 11.39 9.77 -4.48
C ILE A 70 12.14 10.98 -5.03
N ASP A 71 13.41 10.79 -5.40
CA ASP A 71 14.23 11.86 -6.00
C ASP A 71 13.82 12.18 -7.45
N ALA A 72 13.26 11.19 -8.15
CA ALA A 72 12.80 11.35 -9.54
C ALA A 72 11.34 11.84 -9.67
N PHE A 73 10.55 11.77 -8.59
CA PHE A 73 9.14 12.16 -8.58
C PHE A 73 8.95 13.66 -8.37
N THR A 74 7.92 14.18 -9.01
CA THR A 74 7.37 15.48 -8.68
C THR A 74 6.62 15.42 -7.34
N GLU A 75 6.44 16.56 -6.67
CA GLU A 75 5.69 16.67 -5.42
C GLU A 75 4.26 16.10 -5.55
N THR A 76 3.65 16.25 -6.72
CA THR A 76 2.29 15.74 -6.99
C THR A 76 2.27 14.22 -7.09
N GLU A 77 3.23 13.63 -7.80
CA GLU A 77 3.36 12.17 -7.93
C GLU A 77 3.63 11.54 -6.57
N LEU A 78 4.56 12.11 -5.81
CA LEU A 78 4.91 11.62 -4.48
C LEU A 78 3.71 11.68 -3.53
N LYS A 79 2.99 12.82 -3.53
CA LYS A 79 1.77 12.97 -2.74
C LYS A 79 0.71 11.92 -3.08
N GLU A 80 0.43 11.70 -4.38
CA GLU A 80 -0.57 10.71 -4.81
C GLU A 80 -0.20 9.31 -4.30
N ILE A 81 1.06 8.91 -4.42
CA ILE A 81 1.53 7.59 -3.96
C ILE A 81 1.37 7.46 -2.44
N ILE A 82 1.86 8.43 -1.67
CA ILE A 82 1.80 8.39 -0.21
C ILE A 82 0.35 8.46 0.30
N ASP A 83 -0.53 9.21 -0.36
CA ASP A 83 -1.94 9.29 0.04
C ASP A 83 -2.66 7.94 -0.16
N ASP A 84 -2.25 7.14 -1.15
CA ASP A 84 -2.83 5.83 -1.46
C ASP A 84 -2.14 4.66 -0.73
N MET A 85 -0.98 4.87 -0.08
CA MET A 85 -0.30 3.86 0.74
C MET A 85 -1.04 3.62 2.06
N PHE A 86 -0.97 2.39 2.57
CA PHE A 86 -1.38 2.08 3.94
C PHE A 86 -0.50 2.79 4.96
N MET A 87 -1.02 2.92 6.17
CA MET A 87 -0.41 3.75 7.20
C MET A 87 0.91 3.16 7.71
N ASP A 88 0.96 1.85 7.92
CA ASP A 88 2.14 1.10 8.33
C ASP A 88 3.25 1.18 7.27
N ASP A 89 2.94 0.87 5.99
CA ASP A 89 3.87 1.04 4.88
C ASP A 89 4.44 2.47 4.79
N THR A 90 3.58 3.47 5.06
CA THR A 90 4.01 4.87 5.05
C THR A 90 4.97 5.18 6.21
N VAL A 91 4.72 4.62 7.39
CA VAL A 91 5.58 4.80 8.57
C VAL A 91 6.93 4.14 8.35
N ASP A 92 6.93 2.87 7.92
CA ASP A 92 8.14 2.11 7.61
C ASP A 92 9.02 2.84 6.58
N LEU A 93 8.41 3.35 5.51
CA LEU A 93 9.11 4.17 4.52
C LEU A 93 9.76 5.40 5.16
N LEU A 94 9.03 6.13 6.02
CA LEU A 94 9.54 7.37 6.62
C LEU A 94 10.64 7.14 7.65
N GLU A 95 10.65 6.00 8.34
CA GLU A 95 11.71 5.64 9.29
C GLU A 95 13.07 5.47 8.62
N ASP A 96 13.07 4.99 7.36
CA ASP A 96 14.28 4.71 6.61
C ASP A 96 14.79 5.89 5.76
N LEU A 97 14.04 6.99 5.70
CA LEU A 97 14.38 8.14 4.88
C LEU A 97 15.15 9.24 5.64
N PRO A 98 16.03 9.99 4.97
CA PRO A 98 16.67 11.17 5.55
C PRO A 98 15.66 12.23 6.01
N ALA A 99 15.93 12.89 7.13
CA ALA A 99 15.02 13.84 7.77
C ALA A 99 14.52 14.98 6.85
N ASN A 100 15.34 15.44 5.90
CA ASN A 100 14.95 16.44 4.90
C ASN A 100 13.90 15.91 3.93
N VAL A 101 13.99 14.63 3.54
CA VAL A 101 13.01 13.96 2.67
C VAL A 101 11.70 13.72 3.43
N VAL A 102 11.79 13.23 4.67
CA VAL A 102 10.64 13.07 5.57
C VAL A 102 9.88 14.40 5.72
N THR A 103 10.60 15.50 5.99
CA THR A 103 9.99 16.83 6.11
C THR A 103 9.27 17.23 4.82
N ARG A 104 9.87 16.97 3.66
CA ARG A 104 9.28 17.24 2.34
C ARG A 104 7.98 16.44 2.14
N ILE A 105 7.99 15.15 2.42
CA ILE A 105 6.83 14.27 2.31
C ILE A 105 5.72 14.76 3.25
N LEU A 106 6.02 14.91 4.54
CA LEU A 106 5.05 15.31 5.56
C LEU A 106 4.42 16.68 5.30
N SER A 107 5.13 17.61 4.64
CA SER A 107 4.58 18.93 4.30
C SER A 107 3.50 18.86 3.20
N ASN A 108 3.53 17.84 2.35
CA ASN A 108 2.67 17.72 1.19
C ASN A 108 1.44 16.81 1.39
N ILE A 109 1.42 16.00 2.44
CA ILE A 109 0.30 15.09 2.72
C ILE A 109 -0.82 15.76 3.53
N ASN A 110 -1.98 15.09 3.54
CA ASN A 110 -3.15 15.54 4.29
C ASN A 110 -2.83 15.72 5.79
N PRO A 111 -3.25 16.82 6.43
CA PRO A 111 -2.98 17.09 7.86
C PRO A 111 -3.46 16.00 8.81
N GLN A 112 -4.58 15.33 8.49
CA GLN A 112 -5.10 14.23 9.32
C GLN A 112 -4.20 12.99 9.22
N LYS A 113 -3.79 12.61 7.99
CA LYS A 113 -2.84 11.50 7.78
C LYS A 113 -1.50 11.80 8.45
N ARG A 114 -0.99 13.02 8.31
CA ARG A 114 0.24 13.46 8.97
C ARG A 114 0.18 13.36 10.50
N ALA A 115 -0.95 13.75 11.10
CA ALA A 115 -1.11 13.63 12.54
C ALA A 115 -1.08 12.17 13.03
N GLN A 116 -1.68 11.26 12.26
CA GLN A 116 -1.64 9.83 12.56
C GLN A 116 -0.24 9.24 12.38
N ILE A 117 0.46 9.59 11.30
CA ILE A 117 1.86 9.19 11.06
C ILE A 117 2.75 9.64 12.22
N ASN A 118 2.64 10.89 12.65
CA ASN A 118 3.44 11.40 13.78
C ASN A 118 3.21 10.64 15.08
N ILE A 119 1.96 10.17 15.33
CA ILE A 119 1.65 9.33 16.49
C ILE A 119 2.34 7.96 16.38
N LEU A 120 2.36 7.37 15.18
CA LEU A 120 2.97 6.06 14.96
C LEU A 120 4.50 6.13 15.04
N LEU A 121 5.11 7.16 14.47
CA LEU A 121 6.56 7.42 14.56
C LEU A 121 7.05 7.73 15.99
N ASP A 122 6.17 8.11 16.92
CA ASP A 122 6.50 8.36 18.33
C ASP A 122 6.58 7.06 19.16
N TYR A 123 6.17 5.92 18.63
CA TYR A 123 6.31 4.64 19.31
C TYR A 123 7.76 4.16 19.28
N PRO A 124 8.25 3.56 20.37
CA PRO A 124 9.59 2.96 20.39
C PRO A 124 9.72 1.86 19.34
N GLN A 125 10.87 1.76 18.69
CA GLN A 125 11.20 0.64 17.81
C GLN A 125 10.96 -0.70 18.50
N ASP A 126 10.56 -1.71 17.75
CA ASP A 126 10.24 -3.06 18.23
C ASP A 126 9.11 -3.12 19.27
N SER A 127 8.31 -2.06 19.40
CA SER A 127 7.09 -2.08 20.21
C SER A 127 5.89 -2.56 19.38
N ALA A 128 4.81 -3.02 20.04
CA ALA A 128 3.57 -3.34 19.33
C ALA A 128 2.99 -2.13 18.57
N GLY A 129 3.25 -0.92 19.04
CA GLY A 129 2.81 0.32 18.39
C GLY A 129 3.54 0.63 17.09
N SER A 130 4.83 0.25 16.98
CA SER A 130 5.62 0.50 15.77
C SER A 130 5.30 -0.46 14.61
N ILE A 131 4.73 -1.63 14.90
CA ILE A 131 4.40 -2.65 13.89
C ILE A 131 2.90 -2.85 13.68
N MET A 132 2.05 -2.00 14.29
CA MET A 132 0.59 -2.15 14.17
C MET A 132 0.06 -1.43 12.94
N THR A 133 -0.94 -2.02 12.29
CA THR A 133 -1.80 -1.28 11.37
C THR A 133 -2.98 -0.65 12.10
N THR A 134 -3.37 0.55 11.69
CA THR A 134 -4.60 1.21 12.15
C THR A 134 -5.77 1.00 11.19
N GLU A 135 -5.53 0.35 10.06
CA GLU A 135 -6.47 0.17 8.96
C GLU A 135 -7.15 -1.20 9.00
N TYR A 136 -7.76 -1.51 10.12
CA TYR A 136 -8.52 -2.73 10.34
C TYR A 136 -10.03 -2.52 10.16
N VAL A 137 -10.77 -3.61 10.01
CA VAL A 137 -12.24 -3.59 9.97
C VAL A 137 -12.80 -3.61 11.39
N SER A 138 -13.60 -2.59 11.72
CA SER A 138 -14.34 -2.52 12.98
C SER A 138 -15.83 -2.82 12.77
N LEU A 139 -16.39 -3.66 13.64
CA LEU A 139 -17.79 -4.03 13.67
C LEU A 139 -18.45 -3.53 14.95
N LYS A 140 -19.74 -3.22 14.89
CA LYS A 140 -20.52 -2.90 16.09
C LYS A 140 -21.17 -4.16 16.66
N ARG A 141 -21.20 -4.29 17.97
CA ARG A 141 -21.87 -5.42 18.67
C ARG A 141 -23.34 -5.60 18.28
N THR A 142 -24.01 -4.53 17.86
CA THR A 142 -25.42 -4.53 17.47
C THR A 142 -25.68 -4.98 16.02
N MET A 143 -24.63 -5.20 15.23
CA MET A 143 -24.76 -5.66 13.85
C MET A 143 -25.17 -7.12 13.80
N THR A 144 -26.12 -7.43 12.93
CA THR A 144 -26.38 -8.80 12.52
C THR A 144 -25.25 -9.29 11.60
N VAL A 145 -25.10 -10.62 11.46
CA VAL A 145 -24.09 -11.20 10.55
C VAL A 145 -24.24 -10.67 9.13
N LYS A 146 -25.46 -10.55 8.63
CA LYS A 146 -25.71 -9.98 7.28
C LYS A 146 -25.24 -8.53 7.15
N GLN A 147 -25.47 -7.72 8.17
CA GLN A 147 -25.00 -6.32 8.19
C GLN A 147 -23.47 -6.25 8.32
N ALA A 148 -22.87 -7.10 9.15
CA ALA A 148 -21.41 -7.17 9.27
C ALA A 148 -20.76 -7.56 7.95
N MET A 149 -21.25 -8.58 7.24
CA MET A 149 -20.75 -9.00 5.94
C MET A 149 -20.91 -7.93 4.87
N ALA A 150 -22.03 -7.20 4.87
CA ALA A 150 -22.21 -6.07 3.95
C ALA A 150 -21.21 -4.95 4.23
N HIS A 151 -21.00 -4.62 5.51
CA HIS A 151 -20.03 -3.60 5.94
C HIS A 151 -18.59 -4.00 5.57
N ILE A 152 -18.18 -5.25 5.82
CA ILE A 152 -16.85 -5.75 5.45
C ILE A 152 -16.62 -5.63 3.94
N LYS A 153 -17.60 -5.98 3.11
CA LYS A 153 -17.49 -5.85 1.65
C LYS A 153 -17.38 -4.39 1.20
N GLU A 154 -18.03 -3.47 1.89
CA GLU A 154 -17.99 -2.05 1.58
C GLU A 154 -16.67 -1.40 1.95
N VAL A 155 -16.17 -1.65 3.18
CA VAL A 155 -14.99 -0.95 3.69
C VAL A 155 -13.68 -1.70 3.46
N GLY A 156 -13.75 -3.02 3.22
CA GLY A 156 -12.57 -3.90 3.21
C GLY A 156 -11.55 -3.56 2.12
N ILE A 157 -11.98 -2.97 1.01
CA ILE A 157 -11.08 -2.53 -0.07
C ILE A 157 -10.13 -1.38 0.33
N HIS A 158 -10.42 -0.71 1.45
CA HIS A 158 -9.61 0.37 2.01
C HIS A 158 -8.95 -0.03 3.32
N LYS A 159 -8.83 -1.34 3.58
CA LYS A 159 -8.26 -1.86 4.81
C LYS A 159 -7.08 -2.77 4.51
N GLU A 160 -6.03 -2.64 5.30
CA GLU A 160 -4.83 -3.46 5.22
C GLU A 160 -5.18 -4.95 5.31
N THR A 161 -6.08 -5.29 6.23
CA THR A 161 -6.53 -6.67 6.41
C THR A 161 -8.00 -6.78 6.72
N ILE A 162 -8.64 -7.82 6.19
CA ILE A 162 -10.01 -8.23 6.50
C ILE A 162 -10.08 -9.58 7.21
N TYR A 163 -8.93 -10.26 7.38
CA TYR A 163 -8.90 -11.60 8.00
C TYR A 163 -9.33 -11.58 9.45
N THR A 164 -9.06 -10.49 10.15
CA THR A 164 -9.50 -10.28 11.53
C THR A 164 -10.30 -8.99 11.60
N CYS A 165 -11.56 -9.11 12.04
CA CYS A 165 -12.45 -7.97 12.27
C CYS A 165 -12.68 -7.81 13.77
N TYR A 166 -12.57 -6.58 14.28
CA TYR A 166 -12.73 -6.30 15.70
C TYR A 166 -14.13 -5.78 16.00
N VAL A 167 -14.80 -6.39 16.98
CA VAL A 167 -16.09 -5.90 17.47
C VAL A 167 -15.83 -4.87 18.57
N LEU A 168 -16.25 -3.63 18.33
CA LEU A 168 -16.02 -2.51 19.22
C LEU A 168 -17.31 -2.08 19.92
N GLU A 169 -17.19 -1.72 21.20
CA GLU A 169 -18.20 -1.02 21.98
C GLU A 169 -17.55 0.24 22.60
N ALA A 170 -18.08 1.42 22.30
CA ALA A 170 -17.51 2.69 22.75
C ALA A 170 -15.99 2.82 22.52
N ARG A 171 -15.50 2.40 21.35
CA ARG A 171 -14.07 2.34 20.94
C ARG A 171 -13.21 1.35 21.72
N ARG A 172 -13.80 0.45 22.48
CA ARG A 172 -13.07 -0.64 23.16
C ARG A 172 -13.38 -1.96 22.46
N PRO A 173 -12.37 -2.77 22.17
CA PRO A 173 -12.59 -4.10 21.61
C PRO A 173 -13.30 -4.97 22.67
N VAL A 174 -14.42 -5.56 22.31
CA VAL A 174 -15.17 -6.50 23.17
C VAL A 174 -15.12 -7.92 22.64
N SER A 175 -14.81 -8.08 21.34
CA SER A 175 -14.66 -9.38 20.68
C SER A 175 -13.94 -9.19 19.36
N TYR A 176 -13.58 -10.30 18.73
CA TYR A 176 -13.06 -10.32 17.36
C TYR A 176 -13.59 -11.54 16.62
N THR A 177 -13.53 -11.50 15.30
CA THR A 177 -13.85 -12.64 14.43
C THR A 177 -12.80 -12.77 13.35
N HIS A 178 -12.46 -14.02 13.01
CA HIS A 178 -11.62 -14.34 11.88
C HIS A 178 -12.49 -14.68 10.68
N LEU A 179 -12.19 -14.06 9.55
CA LEU A 179 -12.73 -14.49 8.27
C LEU A 179 -11.76 -15.53 7.70
N ARG A 180 -12.16 -16.78 7.72
CA ARG A 180 -11.48 -17.84 6.98
C ARG A 180 -12.26 -18.09 5.71
N ALA A 181 -11.56 -18.25 4.59
CA ALA A 181 -12.15 -18.90 3.45
C ALA A 181 -12.58 -20.29 3.92
N HIS A 182 -13.87 -20.53 4.01
CA HIS A 182 -14.39 -21.88 4.01
C HIS A 182 -14.17 -22.37 2.57
N GLU A 183 -13.13 -23.15 2.40
CA GLU A 183 -13.10 -24.10 1.30
C GLU A 183 -14.16 -25.16 1.63
N THR A 184 -15.39 -24.83 1.42
CA THR A 184 -16.43 -25.84 1.29
C THR A 184 -16.22 -26.48 -0.08
N VAL A 185 -15.53 -27.58 -0.08
CA VAL A 185 -15.47 -28.58 -1.17
C VAL A 185 -16.87 -29.17 -1.44
N LEU A 186 -17.93 -28.51 -1.06
CA LEU A 186 -19.30 -29.01 -1.10
C LEU A 186 -20.28 -28.00 -1.65
N ASP A 187 -19.90 -27.27 -2.68
CA ASP A 187 -20.91 -26.63 -3.52
C ASP A 187 -20.84 -27.25 -4.91
N LEU A 188 -21.51 -28.36 -4.91
CA LEU A 188 -22.10 -29.00 -6.10
C LEU A 188 -23.17 -28.08 -6.72
#